data_6a076a19a926e81b86085d4cc33a06dc
#
_entry.id   6a076a19a926e81b86085d4cc33a06dc
#
_cell.length_a   1.000
_cell.length_b   1.000
_cell.length_c   1.000
_cell.angle_alpha   90.00
_cell.angle_beta   90.00
_cell.angle_gamma   90.00
#
_symmetry.space_group_name_H-M   'P 1'
#
loop_
_entity.id
_entity.type
_entity.pdbx_description
1 polymer ?
#
loop_
_entity_poly.entity_id
_entity_poly.type
_entity_poly.pdbx_seq_one_letter_code
_entity_poly.pdbx_strand_id
1 'polypeptide(L)'
;MQYNYYLQTDGTALSQELLDDLGINDRDLQLIYDYRSFQSGANPEVESYLKHAGMTFAPVGADRGYGAIYYLPLTQEMKARLSQEPYVKAIQVEIATPESSGLVYPVDYKTPWTKDNYGPLLIPRKGMTIRLHPAALAFYHRCIRNYEGHSLETRPDGTILIDGEPRTTYTFAMDYYFMLGDNRDMSADSRYWGFVPEDHIVGKPAFLWLSLNSERPLLQGGIRWSRMMRLIHDK
;
A
#
# COMPACT_ATOMS: atom_id res chain seq x y z
N MET A 1 8.72 -2.66 -5.29
CA MET A 1 7.56 -2.06 -4.62
C MET A 1 6.76 -1.27 -5.63
N GLN A 2 5.44 -1.36 -5.55
CA GLN A 2 4.49 -0.60 -6.36
C GLN A 2 3.74 0.40 -5.49
N TYR A 3 3.50 1.58 -6.08
CA TYR A 3 2.65 2.64 -5.54
C TYR A 3 1.67 3.06 -6.62
N ASN A 4 0.56 3.64 -6.25
CA ASN A 4 -0.35 4.24 -7.19
C ASN A 4 0.16 5.59 -7.68
N TYR A 5 0.01 5.81 -8.98
CA TYR A 5 0.41 7.03 -9.65
C TYR A 5 -0.72 7.55 -10.52
N TYR A 6 -0.76 8.86 -10.63
CA TYR A 6 -1.49 9.55 -11.68
C TYR A 6 -0.52 9.87 -12.81
N LEU A 7 -0.86 9.44 -14.02
CA LEU A 7 -0.08 9.64 -15.24
C LEU A 7 -0.87 10.50 -16.20
N GLN A 8 -0.29 11.63 -16.61
CA GLN A 8 -0.85 12.54 -17.59
C GLN A 8 -0.19 12.31 -18.96
N THR A 9 -1.01 12.19 -20.00
CA THR A 9 -0.55 12.21 -21.40
C THR A 9 -1.06 13.47 -22.12
N ASP A 10 -0.57 13.71 -23.32
CA ASP A 10 -1.07 14.79 -24.19
C ASP A 10 -2.44 14.50 -24.85
N GLY A 11 -3.12 13.46 -24.39
CA GLY A 11 -4.35 12.93 -24.97
C GLY A 11 -4.12 11.68 -25.82
N THR A 12 -2.88 11.30 -26.07
CA THR A 12 -2.53 10.00 -26.66
C THR A 12 -2.80 8.89 -25.65
N ALA A 13 -3.52 7.87 -26.08
CA ALA A 13 -3.80 6.70 -25.23
C ALA A 13 -2.54 5.86 -25.05
N LEU A 14 -2.43 5.22 -23.88
CA LEU A 14 -1.41 4.20 -23.66
C LEU A 14 -1.68 3.00 -24.59
N SER A 15 -0.65 2.54 -25.31
CA SER A 15 -0.80 1.40 -26.19
C SER A 15 -0.86 0.09 -25.41
N GLN A 16 -1.66 -0.87 -25.90
CA GLN A 16 -1.75 -2.20 -25.28
C GLN A 16 -0.40 -2.92 -25.26
N GLU A 17 0.41 -2.75 -26.31
CA GLU A 17 1.76 -3.31 -26.39
C GLU A 17 2.65 -2.81 -25.25
N LEU A 18 2.62 -1.51 -24.97
CA LEU A 18 3.38 -0.91 -23.85
C LEU A 18 2.89 -1.42 -22.48
N LEU A 19 1.57 -1.54 -22.31
CA LEU A 19 0.99 -2.06 -21.07
C LEU A 19 1.35 -3.54 -20.86
N ASP A 20 1.30 -4.34 -21.91
CA ASP A 20 1.70 -5.75 -21.86
C ASP A 20 3.20 -5.92 -21.56
N ASP A 21 4.06 -5.12 -22.17
CA ASP A 21 5.52 -5.12 -21.92
C ASP A 21 5.84 -4.76 -20.47
N LEU A 22 5.11 -3.81 -19.90
CA LEU A 22 5.23 -3.41 -18.51
C LEU A 22 4.54 -4.37 -17.54
N GLY A 23 3.70 -5.29 -18.04
CA GLY A 23 2.92 -6.23 -17.23
C GLY A 23 1.82 -5.55 -16.43
N ILE A 24 1.30 -4.43 -16.94
CA ILE A 24 0.15 -3.70 -16.39
C ILE A 24 -1.11 -4.36 -16.94
N ASN A 25 -2.02 -4.77 -16.06
CA ASN A 25 -3.28 -5.36 -16.48
C ASN A 25 -4.34 -4.25 -16.68
N ASP A 26 -5.30 -4.50 -17.57
CA ASP A 26 -6.41 -3.56 -17.82
C ASP A 26 -7.23 -3.24 -16.56
N ARG A 27 -7.32 -4.17 -15.61
CA ARG A 27 -8.01 -3.97 -14.33
C ARG A 27 -7.32 -2.99 -13.40
N ASP A 28 -6.00 -2.87 -13.54
CA ASP A 28 -5.16 -2.02 -12.70
C ASP A 28 -5.03 -0.61 -13.31
N LEU A 29 -5.50 -0.44 -14.56
CA LEU A 29 -5.48 0.82 -15.29
C LEU A 29 -6.86 1.48 -15.22
N GLN A 30 -6.95 2.64 -14.61
CA GLN A 30 -8.17 3.43 -14.57
C GLN A 30 -7.97 4.74 -15.31
N LEU A 31 -8.80 5.00 -16.34
CA LEU A 31 -8.85 6.28 -17.00
C LEU A 31 -9.71 7.25 -16.18
N ILE A 32 -9.09 8.26 -15.59
CA ILE A 32 -9.75 9.27 -14.73
C ILE A 32 -10.30 10.42 -15.56
N TYR A 33 -9.57 10.82 -16.59
CA TYR A 33 -9.94 11.92 -17.45
C TYR A 33 -9.49 11.69 -18.88
N ASP A 34 -10.35 12.03 -19.85
CA ASP A 34 -10.02 12.10 -21.26
C ASP A 34 -10.66 13.36 -21.86
N TYR A 35 -9.85 14.26 -22.40
CA TYR A 35 -10.31 15.52 -22.98
C TYR A 35 -11.37 15.33 -24.08
N ARG A 36 -11.34 14.19 -24.78
CA ARG A 36 -12.31 13.84 -25.85
C ARG A 36 -13.72 13.59 -25.32
N SER A 37 -13.83 13.23 -24.03
CA SER A 37 -15.12 12.98 -23.37
C SER A 37 -15.80 14.26 -22.89
N PHE A 38 -15.12 15.40 -22.96
CA PHE A 38 -15.63 16.70 -22.50
C PHE A 38 -15.51 17.75 -23.59
N GLN A 39 -16.63 18.29 -24.03
CA GLN A 39 -16.72 19.25 -25.17
C GLN A 39 -16.15 20.65 -24.87
N SER A 40 -15.64 20.93 -23.69
CA SER A 40 -15.02 22.21 -23.32
C SER A 40 -13.92 22.05 -22.28
N GLY A 41 -12.75 22.39 -22.65
CA GLY A 41 -11.42 22.52 -22.03
C GLY A 41 -11.22 22.17 -20.56
N ALA A 42 -11.63 22.93 -19.62
CA ALA A 42 -11.42 22.65 -18.19
C ALA A 42 -12.65 21.98 -17.58
N ASN A 43 -12.47 20.81 -16.94
CA ASN A 43 -13.54 20.21 -16.14
C ASN A 43 -13.29 20.56 -14.67
N PRO A 44 -14.11 21.44 -14.05
CA PRO A 44 -13.93 21.83 -12.64
C PRO A 44 -14.01 20.66 -11.66
N GLU A 45 -14.74 19.61 -12.01
CA GLU A 45 -14.85 18.41 -11.16
C GLU A 45 -13.54 17.63 -11.15
N VAL A 46 -12.87 17.50 -12.29
CA VAL A 46 -11.56 16.86 -12.39
C VAL A 46 -10.49 17.68 -11.70
N GLU A 47 -10.49 19.00 -11.87
CA GLU A 47 -9.59 19.88 -11.12
C GLU A 47 -9.79 19.76 -9.62
N SER A 48 -11.03 19.74 -9.17
CA SER A 48 -11.36 19.54 -7.76
C SER A 48 -10.88 18.17 -7.27
N TYR A 49 -11.13 17.12 -8.03
CA TYR A 49 -10.67 15.76 -7.72
C TYR A 49 -9.14 15.67 -7.60
N LEU A 50 -8.42 16.16 -8.63
CA LEU A 50 -6.96 16.14 -8.63
C LEU A 50 -6.37 16.96 -7.48
N LYS A 51 -6.95 18.10 -7.19
CA LYS A 51 -6.55 18.96 -6.07
C LYS A 51 -6.77 18.26 -4.72
N HIS A 52 -7.89 17.57 -4.53
CA HIS A 52 -8.13 16.76 -3.33
C HIS A 52 -7.16 15.58 -3.21
N ALA A 53 -6.77 15.00 -4.34
CA ALA A 53 -5.71 13.97 -4.39
C ALA A 53 -4.29 14.54 -4.25
N GLY A 54 -4.13 15.86 -4.05
CA GLY A 54 -2.82 16.52 -3.94
C GLY A 54 -2.05 16.61 -5.26
N MET A 55 -2.72 16.43 -6.41
CA MET A 55 -2.10 16.42 -7.74
C MET A 55 -2.12 17.79 -8.39
N THR A 56 -1.02 18.14 -9.05
CA THR A 56 -0.87 19.41 -9.77
C THR A 56 -0.43 19.12 -11.21
N PHE A 57 -1.41 18.94 -12.11
CA PHE A 57 -1.12 18.80 -13.53
C PHE A 57 -1.30 20.14 -14.26
N ALA A 58 -0.44 20.37 -15.26
CA ALA A 58 -0.57 21.52 -16.15
C ALA A 58 -1.42 21.14 -17.38
N PRO A 59 -2.19 22.09 -17.94
CA PRO A 59 -2.82 21.88 -19.24
C PRO A 59 -1.77 21.55 -20.32
N VAL A 60 -2.07 20.60 -21.19
CA VAL A 60 -1.16 20.14 -22.25
C VAL A 60 -1.36 20.87 -23.58
N GLY A 61 -2.41 21.69 -23.67
CA GLY A 61 -2.74 22.51 -24.84
C GLY A 61 -4.11 23.17 -24.68
N ALA A 62 -4.36 24.26 -25.45
CA ALA A 62 -5.61 25.00 -25.39
C ALA A 62 -6.84 24.15 -25.78
N ASP A 63 -6.66 23.25 -26.74
CA ASP A 63 -7.73 22.41 -27.27
C ASP A 63 -7.86 21.04 -26.57
N ARG A 64 -6.85 20.66 -25.74
CA ARG A 64 -6.75 19.34 -25.12
C ARG A 64 -6.87 19.37 -23.59
N GLY A 65 -6.96 20.56 -22.99
CA GLY A 65 -7.03 20.70 -21.52
C GLY A 65 -5.93 19.91 -20.85
N TYR A 66 -6.28 18.98 -19.98
CA TYR A 66 -5.31 18.10 -19.28
C TYR A 66 -4.92 16.83 -20.08
N GLY A 67 -5.35 16.69 -21.37
CA GLY A 67 -5.06 15.52 -22.18
C GLY A 67 -5.82 14.28 -21.72
N ALA A 68 -5.11 13.23 -21.33
CA ALA A 68 -5.70 12.09 -20.64
C ALA A 68 -4.93 11.83 -19.33
N ILE A 69 -5.68 11.48 -18.27
CA ILE A 69 -5.12 11.17 -16.94
C ILE A 69 -5.52 9.75 -16.57
N TYR A 70 -4.53 8.95 -16.30
CA TYR A 70 -4.66 7.56 -15.86
C TYR A 70 -4.25 7.43 -14.41
N TYR A 71 -4.87 6.49 -13.70
CA TYR A 71 -4.50 6.06 -12.36
C TYR A 71 -4.12 4.59 -12.42
N LEU A 72 -2.90 4.25 -11.97
CA LEU A 72 -2.35 2.91 -12.09
C LEU A 72 -1.21 2.65 -11.12
N PRO A 73 -1.00 1.38 -10.69
CA PRO A 73 0.12 0.98 -9.84
C PRO A 73 1.41 0.84 -10.67
N LEU A 74 2.47 1.55 -10.28
CA LEU A 74 3.76 1.50 -10.95
C LEU A 74 4.90 1.16 -9.97
N THR A 75 5.87 0.38 -10.46
CA THR A 75 7.21 0.33 -9.88
C THR A 75 8.04 1.53 -10.35
N GLN A 76 9.19 1.77 -9.72
CA GLN A 76 10.12 2.82 -10.18
C GLN A 76 10.64 2.54 -11.60
N GLU A 77 10.85 1.27 -11.95
CA GLU A 77 11.28 0.85 -13.28
C GLU A 77 10.21 1.14 -14.34
N MET A 78 8.95 0.76 -14.07
CA MET A 78 7.80 1.05 -14.94
C MET A 78 7.62 2.55 -15.14
N LYS A 79 7.72 3.33 -14.03
CA LYS A 79 7.66 4.79 -14.08
C LYS A 79 8.77 5.37 -14.97
N ALA A 80 10.01 4.90 -14.80
CA ALA A 80 11.14 5.37 -15.61
C ALA A 80 10.93 5.05 -17.10
N ARG A 81 10.40 3.87 -17.43
CA ARG A 81 10.10 3.48 -18.81
C ARG A 81 8.98 4.34 -19.42
N LEU A 82 7.88 4.54 -18.69
CA LEU A 82 6.76 5.40 -19.12
C LEU A 82 7.19 6.87 -19.32
N SER A 83 8.10 7.36 -18.48
CA SER A 83 8.64 8.73 -18.62
C SER A 83 9.45 8.97 -19.90
N GLN A 84 9.82 7.92 -20.62
CA GLN A 84 10.53 8.03 -21.91
C GLN A 84 9.58 8.22 -23.08
N GLU A 85 8.29 7.96 -22.90
CA GLU A 85 7.30 8.12 -23.95
C GLU A 85 7.03 9.63 -24.20
N PRO A 86 7.14 10.12 -25.43
CA PRO A 86 7.09 11.56 -25.73
C PRO A 86 5.71 12.18 -25.44
N TYR A 87 4.68 11.38 -25.44
CA TYR A 87 3.31 11.80 -25.14
C TYR A 87 2.99 11.82 -23.64
N VAL A 88 3.83 11.24 -22.78
CA VAL A 88 3.70 11.33 -21.32
C VAL A 88 4.22 12.69 -20.86
N LYS A 89 3.38 13.43 -20.13
CA LYS A 89 3.68 14.80 -19.70
C LYS A 89 4.04 14.89 -18.23
N ALA A 90 3.40 14.08 -17.39
CA ALA A 90 3.69 14.02 -15.95
C ALA A 90 3.32 12.68 -15.36
N ILE A 91 4.06 12.25 -14.34
CA ILE A 91 3.74 11.10 -13.50
C ILE A 91 3.92 11.52 -12.05
N GLN A 92 2.83 11.53 -11.29
CA GLN A 92 2.82 11.94 -9.88
C GLN A 92 2.35 10.77 -9.00
N VAL A 93 3.07 10.53 -7.92
CA VAL A 93 2.68 9.50 -6.94
C VAL A 93 1.48 9.99 -6.14
N GLU A 94 0.51 9.10 -5.90
CA GLU A 94 -0.52 9.36 -4.92
C GLU A 94 0.09 9.33 -3.51
N ILE A 95 -0.17 10.37 -2.72
CA ILE A 95 0.23 10.43 -1.31
C ILE A 95 -1.02 10.62 -0.48
N ALA A 96 -1.31 9.64 0.36
CA ALA A 96 -2.48 9.69 1.22
C ALA A 96 -2.38 10.82 2.25
N THR A 97 -3.39 11.65 2.30
CA THR A 97 -3.61 12.58 3.41
C THR A 97 -4.19 11.83 4.62
N PRO A 98 -4.17 12.41 5.83
CA PRO A 98 -4.83 11.79 6.98
C PRO A 98 -6.30 11.48 6.74
N GLU A 99 -7.00 12.31 5.96
CA GLU A 99 -8.41 12.14 5.63
C GLU A 99 -8.65 11.00 4.63
N SER A 100 -7.75 10.84 3.64
CA SER A 100 -7.89 9.82 2.59
C SER A 100 -7.27 8.48 2.96
N SER A 101 -6.38 8.44 3.95
CA SER A 101 -5.65 7.23 4.35
C SER A 101 -6.54 6.17 5.02
N GLY A 102 -7.69 6.58 5.55
CA GLY A 102 -8.48 5.75 6.44
C GLY A 102 -7.77 5.48 7.79
N LEU A 103 -8.35 4.58 8.58
CA LEU A 103 -7.79 4.23 9.88
C LEU A 103 -6.60 3.28 9.71
N VAL A 104 -5.45 3.68 10.24
CA VAL A 104 -4.25 2.86 10.33
C VAL A 104 -4.01 2.42 11.78
N TYR A 105 -3.27 1.33 11.95
CA TYR A 105 -2.92 0.82 13.29
C TYR A 105 -1.95 1.77 14.03
N PRO A 106 -2.13 2.00 15.32
CA PRO A 106 -3.20 1.52 16.20
C PRO A 106 -4.48 2.34 16.03
N VAL A 107 -5.62 1.68 15.76
CA VAL A 107 -6.88 2.33 15.41
C VAL A 107 -7.44 3.18 16.55
N ASP A 108 -7.24 2.73 17.78
CA ASP A 108 -7.79 3.37 18.99
C ASP A 108 -6.88 4.47 19.57
N TYR A 109 -5.82 4.84 18.87
CA TYR A 109 -4.87 5.84 19.33
C TYR A 109 -4.58 6.86 18.24
N LYS A 110 -4.75 8.13 18.54
CA LYS A 110 -4.51 9.22 17.57
C LYS A 110 -3.01 9.33 17.26
N THR A 111 -2.65 8.93 16.05
CA THR A 111 -1.35 9.18 15.46
C THR A 111 -1.51 10.09 14.25
N PRO A 112 -0.48 10.86 13.86
CA PRO A 112 -0.48 11.60 12.60
C PRO A 112 -0.18 10.70 11.39
N TRP A 113 -0.24 9.38 11.57
CA TRP A 113 0.21 8.43 10.57
C TRP A 113 -0.82 8.22 9.46
N THR A 114 -0.31 7.99 8.27
CA THR A 114 -1.09 7.59 7.10
C THR A 114 -0.54 6.26 6.56
N LYS A 115 -1.22 5.67 5.58
CA LYS A 115 -0.70 4.47 4.89
C LYS A 115 0.68 4.69 4.27
N ASP A 116 1.00 5.94 3.87
CA ASP A 116 2.26 6.31 3.19
C ASP A 116 3.29 6.90 4.15
N ASN A 117 2.83 7.58 5.19
CA ASN A 117 3.68 8.24 6.18
C ASN A 117 3.45 7.61 7.57
N TYR A 118 4.04 6.43 7.79
CA TYR A 118 3.77 5.56 8.91
C TYR A 118 4.98 5.41 9.83
N GLY A 119 4.76 5.53 11.13
CA GLY A 119 5.79 5.35 12.15
C GLY A 119 6.39 6.64 12.74
N PRO A 120 7.45 6.51 13.55
CA PRO A 120 8.19 5.28 13.88
C PRO A 120 7.41 4.34 14.79
N LEU A 121 7.55 3.03 14.56
CA LEU A 121 6.92 1.96 15.34
C LEU A 121 7.99 1.01 15.87
N LEU A 122 8.00 0.77 17.18
CA LEU A 122 8.89 -0.21 17.77
C LEU A 122 8.27 -1.61 17.64
N ILE A 123 8.94 -2.49 16.90
CA ILE A 123 8.51 -3.87 16.70
C ILE A 123 9.03 -4.72 17.86
N PRO A 124 8.14 -5.44 18.58
CA PRO A 124 8.55 -6.27 19.71
C PRO A 124 9.43 -7.44 19.28
N ARG A 125 10.33 -7.86 20.16
CA ARG A 125 11.11 -9.08 19.99
C ARG A 125 11.14 -9.87 21.30
N LYS A 126 11.40 -11.13 21.20
CA LYS A 126 11.56 -12.04 22.35
C LYS A 126 12.56 -11.48 23.36
N GLY A 127 12.16 -11.45 24.63
CA GLY A 127 12.95 -10.91 25.73
C GLY A 127 12.98 -9.39 25.84
N MET A 128 12.37 -8.65 24.90
CA MET A 128 12.26 -7.19 24.99
C MET A 128 11.24 -6.80 26.05
N THR A 129 11.63 -5.89 26.94
CA THR A 129 10.77 -5.38 28.01
C THR A 129 10.32 -3.95 27.69
N ILE A 130 9.02 -3.69 27.82
CA ILE A 130 8.42 -2.37 27.68
C ILE A 130 7.83 -1.90 29.01
N ARG A 131 7.73 -0.58 29.18
CA ARG A 131 6.90 0.01 30.24
C ARG A 131 5.43 -0.01 29.83
N LEU A 132 4.57 -0.43 30.75
CA LEU A 132 3.13 -0.42 30.55
C LEU A 132 2.55 0.96 30.91
N HIS A 133 1.86 1.56 29.98
CA HIS A 133 1.06 2.78 30.13
C HIS A 133 0.00 2.81 29.02
N PRO A 134 -1.05 3.62 29.13
CA PRO A 134 -2.16 3.60 28.16
C PRO A 134 -1.73 3.71 26.69
N ALA A 135 -0.76 4.58 26.38
CA ALA A 135 -0.24 4.69 25.02
C ALA A 135 0.49 3.42 24.55
N ALA A 136 1.27 2.75 25.41
CA ALA A 136 1.91 1.48 25.07
C ALA A 136 0.88 0.38 24.83
N LEU A 137 -0.20 0.35 25.60
CA LEU A 137 -1.29 -0.63 25.40
C LEU A 137 -1.98 -0.44 24.07
N ALA A 138 -2.14 0.80 23.57
CA ALA A 138 -2.71 1.03 22.25
C ALA A 138 -1.93 0.28 21.15
N PHE A 139 -0.62 0.14 21.30
CA PHE A 139 0.23 -0.59 20.36
C PHE A 139 0.36 -2.07 20.65
N TYR A 140 0.40 -2.49 21.93
CA TYR A 140 0.85 -3.83 22.29
C TYR A 140 -0.21 -4.71 22.94
N HIS A 141 -1.44 -4.19 23.19
CA HIS A 141 -2.48 -4.99 23.85
C HIS A 141 -2.80 -6.29 23.10
N ARG A 142 -2.78 -6.28 21.75
CA ARG A 142 -3.03 -7.48 20.94
C ARG A 142 -1.91 -8.50 21.08
N CYS A 143 -0.66 -8.05 21.17
CA CYS A 143 0.49 -8.94 21.41
C CYS A 143 0.33 -9.66 22.76
N ILE A 144 0.05 -8.88 23.81
CA ILE A 144 -0.08 -9.42 25.17
C ILE A 144 -1.30 -10.34 25.30
N ARG A 145 -2.46 -9.87 24.85
CA ARG A 145 -3.72 -10.55 25.09
C ARG A 145 -3.98 -11.68 24.08
N ASN A 146 -3.86 -11.39 22.78
CA ASN A 146 -4.33 -12.30 21.75
C ASN A 146 -3.26 -13.31 21.33
N TYR A 147 -2.01 -12.88 21.30
CA TYR A 147 -0.91 -13.73 20.80
C TYR A 147 -0.15 -14.44 21.93
N GLU A 148 0.07 -13.77 23.07
CA GLU A 148 0.74 -14.39 24.21
C GLU A 148 -0.24 -14.91 25.28
N GLY A 149 -1.56 -14.73 25.07
CA GLY A 149 -2.62 -15.41 25.81
C GLY A 149 -2.89 -14.89 27.23
N HIS A 150 -2.39 -13.70 27.57
CA HIS A 150 -2.58 -13.12 28.89
C HIS A 150 -3.92 -12.40 29.03
N SER A 151 -4.51 -12.42 30.22
CA SER A 151 -5.58 -11.48 30.54
C SER A 151 -4.99 -10.08 30.74
N LEU A 152 -5.65 -9.06 30.22
CA LEU A 152 -5.17 -7.68 30.29
C LEU A 152 -6.35 -6.77 30.68
N GLU A 153 -6.22 -6.09 31.80
CA GLU A 153 -7.23 -5.19 32.33
C GLU A 153 -6.60 -3.86 32.72
N THR A 154 -7.37 -2.77 32.60
CA THR A 154 -6.98 -1.46 33.08
C THR A 154 -8.04 -0.99 34.08
N ARG A 155 -7.64 -0.72 35.30
CA ARG A 155 -8.51 -0.19 36.35
C ARG A 155 -8.78 1.32 36.16
N PRO A 156 -9.85 1.87 36.78
CA PRO A 156 -10.15 3.29 36.69
C PRO A 156 -9.05 4.21 37.22
N ASP A 157 -8.22 3.71 38.13
CA ASP A 157 -7.05 4.42 38.70
C ASP A 157 -5.82 4.39 37.77
N GLY A 158 -5.93 3.74 36.59
CA GLY A 158 -4.84 3.59 35.63
C GLY A 158 -3.92 2.40 35.88
N THR A 159 -4.17 1.59 36.93
CA THR A 159 -3.41 0.36 37.21
C THR A 159 -3.68 -0.67 36.11
N ILE A 160 -2.60 -1.20 35.52
CA ILE A 160 -2.66 -2.24 34.51
C ILE A 160 -2.44 -3.60 35.18
N LEU A 161 -3.37 -4.51 34.96
CA LEU A 161 -3.30 -5.90 35.45
C LEU A 161 -3.00 -6.83 34.29
N ILE A 162 -2.06 -7.73 34.49
CA ILE A 162 -1.80 -8.88 33.60
C ILE A 162 -1.99 -10.13 34.47
N ASP A 163 -2.90 -11.02 34.03
CA ASP A 163 -3.30 -12.25 34.76
C ASP A 163 -3.73 -11.95 36.21
N GLY A 164 -4.43 -10.82 36.39
CA GLY A 164 -4.94 -10.37 37.70
C GLY A 164 -3.91 -9.66 38.57
N GLU A 165 -2.63 -9.63 38.18
CA GLU A 165 -1.55 -9.04 38.95
C GLU A 165 -1.17 -7.64 38.43
N PRO A 166 -0.97 -6.63 39.29
CA PRO A 166 -0.49 -5.32 38.89
C PRO A 166 0.90 -5.41 38.25
N ARG A 167 1.04 -4.84 37.06
CA ARG A 167 2.30 -4.82 36.30
C ARG A 167 2.58 -3.41 35.79
N THR A 168 3.86 -3.02 35.87
CA THR A 168 4.37 -1.75 35.32
C THR A 168 5.22 -1.98 34.06
N THR A 169 5.60 -3.22 33.83
CA THR A 169 6.40 -3.63 32.66
C THR A 169 5.87 -4.94 32.10
N TYR A 170 6.18 -5.19 30.83
CA TYR A 170 5.90 -6.45 30.16
C TYR A 170 7.10 -6.88 29.33
N THR A 171 7.43 -8.18 29.36
CA THR A 171 8.51 -8.78 28.58
C THR A 171 7.91 -9.74 27.58
N PHE A 172 8.15 -9.51 26.28
CA PHE A 172 7.60 -10.33 25.20
C PHE A 172 8.23 -11.73 25.17
N ALA A 173 7.39 -12.74 24.99
CA ALA A 173 7.80 -14.14 24.96
C ALA A 173 8.24 -14.62 23.57
N MET A 174 7.84 -13.90 22.48
CA MET A 174 8.15 -14.25 21.09
C MET A 174 8.59 -13.05 20.27
N ASP A 175 9.09 -13.32 19.06
CA ASP A 175 9.40 -12.29 18.08
C ASP A 175 8.14 -11.87 17.32
N TYR A 176 8.11 -10.61 16.88
CA TYR A 176 7.05 -10.03 16.08
C TYR A 176 7.58 -9.42 14.81
N TYR A 177 6.73 -9.38 13.80
CA TYR A 177 7.05 -8.84 12.49
C TYR A 177 6.03 -7.79 12.10
N PHE A 178 6.44 -6.88 11.22
CA PHE A 178 5.56 -5.90 10.60
C PHE A 178 5.61 -6.12 9.10
N MET A 179 4.60 -6.79 8.58
CA MET A 179 4.53 -7.24 7.19
C MET A 179 3.95 -6.15 6.31
N LEU A 180 4.59 -5.88 5.18
CA LEU A 180 4.15 -4.89 4.22
C LEU A 180 4.02 -5.54 2.84
N GLY A 181 2.88 -5.36 2.20
CA GLY A 181 2.68 -5.83 0.84
C GLY A 181 3.53 -5.07 -0.17
N ASP A 182 3.99 -5.74 -1.23
CA ASP A 182 4.79 -5.13 -2.29
C ASP A 182 4.00 -4.09 -3.09
N ASN A 183 2.71 -4.33 -3.30
CA ASN A 183 1.77 -3.32 -3.81
C ASN A 183 1.23 -2.53 -2.62
N ARG A 184 1.85 -1.39 -2.33
CA ARG A 184 1.63 -0.59 -1.12
C ARG A 184 0.20 -0.08 -0.97
N ASP A 185 -0.44 0.25 -2.07
CA ASP A 185 -1.78 0.84 -2.08
C ASP A 185 -2.89 -0.21 -2.16
N MET A 186 -2.58 -1.40 -2.65
CA MET A 186 -3.52 -2.51 -2.80
C MET A 186 -3.21 -3.67 -1.83
N SER A 187 -2.76 -3.34 -0.62
CA SER A 187 -2.43 -4.34 0.41
C SER A 187 -3.12 -4.03 1.72
N ALA A 188 -3.88 -5.00 2.23
CA ALA A 188 -4.38 -5.00 3.60
C ALA A 188 -3.32 -5.64 4.51
N ASP A 189 -2.29 -4.88 4.88
CA ASP A 189 -1.12 -5.35 5.60
C ASP A 189 -1.02 -4.82 7.05
N SER A 190 0.12 -4.99 7.69
CA SER A 190 0.34 -4.61 9.09
C SER A 190 0.07 -3.13 9.40
N ARG A 191 0.08 -2.25 8.40
CA ARG A 191 -0.32 -0.85 8.60
C ARG A 191 -1.78 -0.72 9.07
N TYR A 192 -2.62 -1.72 8.83
CA TYR A 192 -4.03 -1.71 9.18
C TYR A 192 -4.36 -2.61 10.39
N TRP A 193 -3.68 -3.74 10.54
CA TRP A 193 -4.00 -4.71 11.60
C TRP A 193 -2.86 -4.97 12.60
N GLY A 194 -1.67 -4.41 12.40
CA GLY A 194 -0.59 -4.43 13.38
C GLY A 194 0.40 -5.59 13.22
N PHE A 195 0.95 -6.07 14.32
CA PHE A 195 2.03 -7.06 14.35
C PHE A 195 1.59 -8.47 13.99
N VAL A 196 2.53 -9.22 13.40
CA VAL A 196 2.44 -10.68 13.15
C VAL A 196 3.37 -11.38 14.12
N PRO A 197 2.88 -12.28 15.00
CA PRO A 197 3.75 -13.08 15.86
C PRO A 197 4.48 -14.16 15.05
N GLU A 198 5.64 -14.59 15.54
CA GLU A 198 6.50 -15.56 14.83
C GLU A 198 5.83 -16.90 14.53
N ASP A 199 4.92 -17.36 15.39
CA ASP A 199 4.19 -18.61 15.24
C ASP A 199 3.09 -18.56 14.15
N HIS A 200 2.77 -17.37 13.62
CA HIS A 200 1.86 -17.18 12.50
C HIS A 200 2.59 -17.16 11.13
N ILE A 201 3.93 -17.24 11.13
CA ILE A 201 4.72 -17.30 9.92
C ILE A 201 4.78 -18.74 9.42
N VAL A 202 4.04 -19.04 8.38
CA VAL A 202 3.96 -20.38 7.79
C VAL A 202 5.24 -20.74 7.04
N GLY A 203 5.88 -19.75 6.39
CA GLY A 203 7.09 -19.98 5.63
C GLY A 203 7.35 -18.87 4.59
N LYS A 204 8.47 -19.04 3.89
CA LYS A 204 8.92 -18.16 2.81
C LYS A 204 8.92 -18.91 1.49
N PRO A 205 8.33 -18.37 0.41
CA PRO A 205 8.40 -19.01 -0.90
C PRO A 205 9.86 -19.02 -1.39
N ALA A 206 10.36 -20.20 -1.78
CA ALA A 206 11.71 -20.37 -2.27
C ALA A 206 11.79 -20.54 -3.79
N PHE A 207 10.73 -21.07 -4.41
CA PHE A 207 10.75 -21.44 -5.80
C PHE A 207 9.39 -21.24 -6.48
N LEU A 208 9.38 -20.61 -7.65
CA LEU A 208 8.20 -20.41 -8.48
C LEU A 208 8.22 -21.43 -9.63
N TRP A 209 7.41 -22.47 -9.53
CA TRP A 209 7.37 -23.51 -10.55
C TRP A 209 6.34 -23.26 -11.65
N LEU A 210 5.22 -22.60 -11.33
CA LEU A 210 4.13 -22.28 -12.26
C LEU A 210 3.67 -20.83 -12.07
N SER A 211 3.52 -20.09 -13.16
CA SER A 211 2.95 -18.74 -13.17
C SER A 211 1.86 -18.64 -14.23
N LEU A 212 0.63 -18.37 -13.79
CA LEU A 212 -0.53 -18.25 -14.67
C LEU A 212 -0.99 -16.78 -14.74
N ASN A 213 -1.52 -16.39 -15.89
CA ASN A 213 -2.29 -15.18 -16.06
C ASN A 213 -3.78 -15.54 -15.97
N SER A 214 -4.45 -15.07 -14.92
CA SER A 214 -5.88 -15.35 -14.69
C SER A 214 -6.81 -14.71 -15.73
N GLU A 215 -6.32 -13.79 -16.52
CA GLU A 215 -7.10 -13.03 -17.51
C GLU A 215 -7.04 -13.60 -18.92
N ARG A 216 -6.14 -14.58 -19.15
CA ARG A 216 -5.97 -15.21 -20.46
C ARG A 216 -6.20 -16.71 -20.38
N PRO A 217 -6.84 -17.32 -21.40
CA PRO A 217 -6.93 -18.77 -21.50
C PRO A 217 -5.54 -19.41 -21.54
N LEU A 218 -5.39 -20.60 -20.98
CA LEU A 218 -4.09 -21.31 -20.88
C LEU A 218 -3.34 -21.39 -22.19
N LEU A 219 -4.06 -21.65 -23.30
CA LEU A 219 -3.47 -21.80 -24.66
C LEU A 219 -3.26 -20.48 -25.41
N GLN A 220 -3.75 -19.36 -24.85
CA GLN A 220 -3.67 -18.02 -25.47
C GLN A 220 -2.86 -17.04 -24.61
N GLY A 221 -1.72 -17.49 -24.07
CA GLY A 221 -0.86 -16.68 -23.24
C GLY A 221 -1.20 -16.70 -21.74
N GLY A 222 -2.04 -17.65 -21.29
CA GLY A 222 -2.35 -17.86 -19.89
C GLY A 222 -1.18 -18.39 -19.06
N ILE A 223 -0.11 -18.90 -19.69
CA ILE A 223 1.11 -19.36 -19.03
C ILE A 223 2.21 -18.31 -19.19
N ARG A 224 2.71 -17.81 -18.08
CA ARG A 224 3.82 -16.83 -18.04
C ARG A 224 5.16 -17.56 -18.00
N TRP A 225 5.61 -18.10 -19.13
CA TRP A 225 6.82 -18.91 -19.24
C TRP A 225 8.08 -18.24 -18.70
N SER A 226 8.22 -16.93 -18.91
CA SER A 226 9.37 -16.14 -18.44
C SER A 226 9.48 -16.06 -16.92
N ARG A 227 8.40 -16.38 -16.19
CA ARG A 227 8.34 -16.33 -14.72
C ARG A 227 8.38 -17.71 -14.07
N MET A 228 8.36 -18.78 -14.84
CA MET A 228 8.37 -20.14 -14.32
C MET A 228 9.79 -20.65 -14.03
N MET A 229 9.87 -21.68 -13.21
CA MET A 229 11.11 -22.39 -12.85
C MET A 229 12.20 -21.44 -12.32
N ARG A 230 11.82 -20.49 -11.49
CA ARG A 230 12.72 -19.49 -10.92
C ARG A 230 12.84 -19.63 -9.41
N LEU A 231 14.06 -19.50 -8.91
CA LEU A 231 14.30 -19.30 -7.49
C LEU A 231 13.88 -17.87 -7.10
N ILE A 232 13.23 -17.75 -5.95
CA ILE A 232 12.88 -16.46 -5.37
C ILE A 232 14.04 -16.06 -4.47
N HIS A 233 14.79 -15.05 -4.90
CA HIS A 233 15.89 -14.48 -4.13
C HIS A 233 15.41 -13.28 -3.34
N ASP A 234 15.97 -13.07 -2.17
CA ASP A 234 15.83 -11.81 -1.42
C ASP A 234 16.49 -10.68 -2.22
N LYS A 235 15.77 -9.57 -2.36
CA LYS A 235 16.33 -8.32 -2.87
C LYS A 235 16.81 -7.46 -1.71
#